data_1156e95340bddada6880f7b2e6b7f6a3
#
_entry.id   1156e95340bddada6880f7b2e6b7f6a3
#
_cell.length_a   1.000
_cell.length_b   1.000
_cell.length_c   1.000
_cell.angle_alpha   90.00
_cell.angle_beta   90.00
_cell.angle_gamma   90.00
#
_symmetry.space_group_name_H-M   'P 1'
#
loop_
_entity.id
_entity.type
_entity.pdbx_description
1 polymer ?
#
loop_
_entity_poly.entity_id
_entity_poly.type
_entity_poly.pdbx_seq_one_letter_code
_entity_poly.pdbx_strand_id
1 'polypeptide(L)'
;MTDLENFVNQPGRDKLVKDVRKKIKDLGIEYIYYQFVSVTGRIVGKGVPADHWESLAAKGFQLVYGATANLFVDRHGEYIGYGPESSELVGIPEPETFVQLPWDKRIARVWCTCFRNREEEENPGGHLTSDCRGNLKIFQDQFQEKFGMNMRAGTEPEMMWLTKKDNGEPTGDGFSRPYCYHIDQFESLRPVYMKVIEYCRAMGLDVIQGDHEDAPGQLELNFMYDDVLRNADRLTTYRQICAQVAREFNLIACFMSKPFMGVSANGCHTNVSLWKGGELKSTPVGNDPLPGMEQVFTHISGGENMFMPDPKIDEVKPGPVGLQSIAGLLKHLPALTCLGSPTVNSYRRLWDTGFWAPVYADWGYQNRTCSVRVSAPGRVEYRSVDSSHNPYLMGAGILKAFEDGLDNKMDPGEPEKKNIYDAMKEGKEVDKLPLTLGEAIQRLESDDVVRSALPEDMLRVFMHYKKDEWEKFLSAVTQWDVDTYLDVLP
;
A
#
# COMPACT_ATOMS: atom_id res chain seq x y z
N MET A 1 17.34 -23.67 -15.09
CA MET A 1 17.45 -23.02 -13.76
C MET A 1 16.04 -22.62 -13.35
N THR A 2 15.69 -22.84 -12.11
CA THR A 2 14.41 -22.41 -11.52
C THR A 2 14.39 -20.89 -11.30
N ASP A 3 13.21 -20.30 -11.00
CA ASP A 3 13.13 -18.86 -10.71
C ASP A 3 13.99 -18.50 -9.50
N LEU A 4 13.99 -19.34 -8.45
CA LEU A 4 14.84 -19.18 -7.27
C LEU A 4 16.34 -19.21 -7.63
N GLU A 5 16.78 -20.15 -8.48
CA GLU A 5 18.19 -20.23 -8.90
C GLU A 5 18.58 -19.01 -9.74
N ASN A 6 17.71 -18.57 -10.65
CA ASN A 6 17.92 -17.35 -11.42
C ASN A 6 18.04 -16.14 -10.51
N PHE A 7 17.19 -16.03 -9.48
CA PHE A 7 17.23 -14.94 -8.52
C PHE A 7 18.50 -14.92 -7.68
N VAL A 8 18.93 -16.07 -7.15
CA VAL A 8 20.14 -16.17 -6.33
C VAL A 8 21.41 -15.92 -7.16
N ASN A 9 21.41 -16.31 -8.45
CA ASN A 9 22.56 -16.16 -9.34
C ASN A 9 22.53 -14.90 -10.22
N GLN A 10 21.70 -13.92 -9.89
CA GLN A 10 21.66 -12.64 -10.61
C GLN A 10 23.02 -11.95 -10.64
N PRO A 11 23.44 -11.37 -11.78
CA PRO A 11 24.69 -10.62 -11.88
C PRO A 11 24.78 -9.51 -10.83
N GLY A 12 25.91 -9.46 -10.12
CA GLY A 12 26.18 -8.44 -9.09
C GLY A 12 25.63 -8.75 -7.70
N ARG A 13 24.76 -9.74 -7.53
CA ARG A 13 24.21 -10.12 -6.22
C ARG A 13 25.28 -10.52 -5.20
N ASP A 14 26.30 -11.27 -5.60
CA ASP A 14 27.41 -11.66 -4.72
C ASP A 14 28.14 -10.46 -4.09
N LYS A 15 28.28 -9.37 -4.85
CA LYS A 15 28.84 -8.12 -4.34
C LYS A 15 27.92 -7.52 -3.27
N LEU A 16 26.62 -7.43 -3.54
CA LEU A 16 25.64 -6.91 -2.58
C LEU A 16 25.61 -7.73 -1.28
N VAL A 17 25.68 -9.05 -1.38
CA VAL A 17 25.76 -9.94 -0.19
C VAL A 17 27.01 -9.63 0.65
N LYS A 18 28.18 -9.43 0.02
CA LYS A 18 29.41 -9.04 0.70
C LYS A 18 29.34 -7.63 1.30
N ASP A 19 28.71 -6.68 0.61
CA ASP A 19 28.52 -5.32 1.10
C ASP A 19 27.61 -5.32 2.36
N VAL A 20 26.57 -6.15 2.39
CA VAL A 20 25.74 -6.33 3.59
C VAL A 20 26.53 -6.97 4.73
N ARG A 21 27.38 -7.98 4.48
CA ARG A 21 28.27 -8.54 5.52
C ARG A 21 29.16 -7.47 6.13
N LYS A 22 29.71 -6.57 5.31
CA LYS A 22 30.48 -5.44 5.79
C LYS A 22 29.62 -4.52 6.68
N LYS A 23 28.41 -4.15 6.24
CA LYS A 23 27.46 -3.33 7.04
C LYS A 23 27.12 -3.99 8.38
N ILE A 24 26.87 -5.31 8.41
CA ILE A 24 26.61 -6.08 9.63
C ILE A 24 27.74 -5.87 10.63
N LYS A 25 29.00 -6.01 10.18
CA LYS A 25 30.17 -5.82 11.02
C LYS A 25 30.38 -4.38 11.47
N ASP A 26 30.30 -3.44 10.53
CA ASP A 26 30.55 -2.01 10.78
C ASP A 26 29.52 -1.39 11.71
N LEU A 27 28.25 -1.82 11.61
CA LEU A 27 27.12 -1.34 12.41
C LEU A 27 26.85 -2.16 13.67
N GLY A 28 27.58 -3.26 13.89
CA GLY A 28 27.37 -4.13 15.05
C GLY A 28 26.01 -4.84 15.07
N ILE A 29 25.53 -5.27 13.90
CA ILE A 29 24.23 -5.98 13.80
C ILE A 29 24.38 -7.40 14.36
N GLU A 30 23.53 -7.73 15.32
CA GLU A 30 23.48 -9.05 15.96
C GLU A 30 22.35 -9.93 15.40
N TYR A 31 21.25 -9.31 14.93
CA TYR A 31 20.02 -10.00 14.53
C TYR A 31 19.39 -9.38 13.30
N ILE A 32 18.81 -10.19 12.40
CA ILE A 32 18.20 -9.71 11.17
C ILE A 32 16.76 -10.23 11.07
N TYR A 33 15.82 -9.33 10.81
CA TYR A 33 14.44 -9.67 10.43
C TYR A 33 14.35 -9.85 8.93
N TYR A 34 14.08 -11.06 8.49
CA TYR A 34 13.78 -11.41 7.10
C TYR A 34 12.28 -11.27 6.91
N GLN A 35 11.86 -10.26 6.16
CA GLN A 35 10.48 -9.80 6.08
C GLN A 35 9.90 -9.99 4.68
N PHE A 36 8.63 -10.36 4.61
CA PHE A 36 7.78 -10.27 3.42
C PHE A 36 6.39 -9.78 3.85
N VAL A 37 5.46 -9.60 2.90
CA VAL A 37 4.15 -9.02 3.19
C VAL A 37 3.06 -10.01 2.84
N SER A 38 2.15 -10.25 3.78
CA SER A 38 0.99 -11.13 3.58
C SER A 38 -0.10 -10.46 2.74
N VAL A 39 -1.08 -11.23 2.31
CA VAL A 39 -2.24 -10.78 1.52
C VAL A 39 -2.99 -9.59 2.14
N THR A 40 -2.99 -9.49 3.46
CA THR A 40 -3.62 -8.37 4.19
C THR A 40 -2.74 -7.15 4.40
N GLY A 41 -1.54 -7.12 3.79
CA GLY A 41 -0.59 -6.00 3.94
C GLY A 41 0.21 -6.03 5.25
N ARG A 42 0.15 -7.11 6.04
CA ARG A 42 0.94 -7.26 7.28
C ARG A 42 2.34 -7.74 6.98
N ILE A 43 3.31 -7.17 7.69
CA ILE A 43 4.69 -7.65 7.67
C ILE A 43 4.74 -8.97 8.44
N VAL A 44 5.24 -10.00 7.79
CA VAL A 44 5.49 -11.33 8.34
C VAL A 44 6.92 -11.76 8.01
N GLY A 45 7.45 -12.75 8.71
CA GLY A 45 8.81 -13.22 8.45
C GLY A 45 9.43 -13.96 9.63
N LYS A 46 10.77 -14.03 9.59
CA LYS A 46 11.56 -14.76 10.58
C LYS A 46 12.75 -13.91 11.01
N GLY A 47 13.08 -13.96 12.29
CA GLY A 47 14.32 -13.38 12.81
C GLY A 47 15.43 -14.43 12.93
N VAL A 48 16.66 -14.07 12.54
CA VAL A 48 17.83 -14.98 12.59
C VAL A 48 19.08 -14.20 13.02
N PRO A 49 19.98 -14.81 13.83
CA PRO A 49 21.28 -14.21 14.14
C PRO A 49 22.07 -13.83 12.88
N ALA A 50 22.72 -12.67 12.91
CA ALA A 50 23.40 -12.09 11.76
C ALA A 50 24.57 -12.92 11.22
N ASP A 51 25.10 -13.84 12.02
CA ASP A 51 26.17 -14.76 11.62
C ASP A 51 25.76 -15.68 10.45
N HIS A 52 24.47 -15.92 10.28
CA HIS A 52 23.91 -16.79 9.24
C HIS A 52 23.59 -16.07 7.92
N TRP A 53 23.99 -14.79 7.77
CA TRP A 53 23.63 -13.95 6.62
C TRP A 53 23.89 -14.61 5.26
N GLU A 54 25.13 -15.07 5.01
CA GLU A 54 25.50 -15.65 3.71
C GLU A 54 24.75 -16.96 3.42
N SER A 55 24.53 -17.79 4.45
CA SER A 55 23.77 -19.01 4.31
C SER A 55 22.33 -18.72 3.88
N LEU A 56 21.69 -17.70 4.51
CA LEU A 56 20.32 -17.33 4.17
C LEU A 56 20.24 -16.56 2.84
N ALA A 57 21.27 -15.78 2.49
CA ALA A 57 21.33 -15.14 1.18
C ALA A 57 21.43 -16.14 0.02
N ALA A 58 22.03 -17.32 0.25
CA ALA A 58 22.16 -18.38 -0.75
C ALA A 58 21.01 -19.39 -0.72
N LYS A 59 20.55 -19.79 0.48
CA LYS A 59 19.60 -20.91 0.65
C LYS A 59 18.17 -20.44 0.97
N GLY A 60 18.04 -19.23 1.53
CA GLY A 60 16.77 -18.72 2.07
C GLY A 60 16.44 -19.26 3.45
N PHE A 61 15.35 -18.76 4.00
CA PHE A 61 14.68 -19.34 5.17
C PHE A 61 13.38 -20.02 4.73
N GLN A 62 12.85 -20.88 5.59
CA GLN A 62 11.61 -21.62 5.32
C GLN A 62 10.52 -21.19 6.30
N LEU A 63 9.28 -21.06 5.81
CA LEU A 63 8.03 -20.90 6.54
C LEU A 63 6.93 -21.64 5.78
N VAL A 64 5.88 -22.06 6.48
CA VAL A 64 4.70 -22.63 5.82
C VAL A 64 4.08 -21.65 4.83
N TYR A 65 3.55 -22.11 3.70
CA TYR A 65 2.89 -21.25 2.70
C TYR A 65 1.78 -20.40 3.32
N GLY A 66 1.05 -20.94 4.28
CA GLY A 66 0.01 -20.23 5.02
C GLY A 66 0.45 -18.92 5.68
N ALA A 67 1.76 -18.67 5.84
CA ALA A 67 2.26 -17.37 6.33
C ALA A 67 1.90 -16.21 5.39
N THR A 68 1.78 -16.45 4.08
CA THR A 68 1.32 -15.44 3.10
C THR A 68 -0.16 -15.06 3.30
N ALA A 69 -0.94 -15.94 3.94
CA ALA A 69 -2.35 -15.77 4.31
C ALA A 69 -2.55 -15.57 5.82
N ASN A 70 -1.51 -15.23 6.59
CA ASN A 70 -1.50 -15.04 8.05
C ASN A 70 -1.91 -16.29 8.89
N LEU A 71 -1.99 -17.46 8.30
CA LEU A 71 -2.45 -18.70 8.96
C LEU A 71 -3.86 -18.58 9.57
N PHE A 72 -4.72 -17.76 9.00
CA PHE A 72 -6.09 -17.60 9.49
C PHE A 72 -6.98 -18.75 9.06
N VAL A 73 -7.96 -19.03 9.92
CA VAL A 73 -9.08 -19.92 9.58
C VAL A 73 -10.33 -19.09 9.31
N ASP A 74 -11.16 -19.58 8.43
CA ASP A 74 -12.46 -19.00 8.12
C ASP A 74 -13.50 -19.28 9.21
N ARG A 75 -14.73 -18.83 9.02
CA ARG A 75 -15.84 -19.06 9.96
C ARG A 75 -16.25 -20.54 10.10
N HIS A 76 -15.84 -21.40 9.17
CA HIS A 76 -16.12 -22.84 9.17
C HIS A 76 -14.96 -23.65 9.76
N GLY A 77 -13.85 -23.01 10.13
CA GLY A 77 -12.65 -23.62 10.69
C GLY A 77 -11.65 -24.12 9.66
N GLU A 78 -11.84 -23.77 8.38
CA GLU A 78 -10.92 -24.12 7.30
C GLU A 78 -9.82 -23.07 7.15
N TYR A 79 -8.59 -23.51 6.83
CA TYR A 79 -7.48 -22.56 6.60
C TYR A 79 -7.70 -21.74 5.34
N ILE A 80 -7.49 -20.42 5.45
CA ILE A 80 -7.54 -19.51 4.32
C ILE A 80 -6.29 -19.69 3.47
N GLY A 81 -6.50 -20.22 2.28
CA GLY A 81 -5.46 -20.37 1.28
C GLY A 81 -4.65 -21.66 1.39
N TYR A 82 -4.04 -21.93 2.55
CA TYR A 82 -3.14 -23.08 2.74
C TYR A 82 -3.33 -23.67 4.11
N GLY A 83 -3.50 -24.98 4.16
CA GLY A 83 -3.57 -25.77 5.40
C GLY A 83 -2.18 -26.13 5.97
N PRO A 84 -2.14 -26.78 7.13
CA PRO A 84 -0.90 -27.19 7.79
C PRO A 84 -0.15 -28.30 7.03
N GLU A 85 -0.82 -28.98 6.09
CA GLU A 85 -0.24 -29.98 5.20
C GLU A 85 0.55 -29.37 4.03
N SER A 86 0.43 -28.05 3.83
CA SER A 86 1.08 -27.36 2.73
C SER A 86 2.60 -27.32 2.91
N SER A 87 3.30 -27.28 1.79
CA SER A 87 4.76 -27.16 1.74
C SER A 87 5.26 -25.87 2.40
N GLU A 88 6.56 -25.74 2.58
CA GLU A 88 7.21 -24.53 3.09
C GLU A 88 7.72 -23.66 1.96
N LEU A 89 7.44 -22.36 2.02
CA LEU A 89 8.07 -21.38 1.13
C LEU A 89 9.57 -21.23 1.43
N VAL A 90 10.31 -20.77 0.43
CA VAL A 90 11.71 -20.34 0.57
C VAL A 90 11.76 -18.83 0.38
N GLY A 91 12.02 -18.09 1.45
CA GLY A 91 12.20 -16.64 1.41
C GLY A 91 13.69 -16.29 1.17
N ILE A 92 13.98 -15.65 0.05
CA ILE A 92 15.34 -15.19 -0.32
C ILE A 92 15.44 -13.68 -0.07
N PRO A 93 16.41 -13.22 0.76
CA PRO A 93 16.58 -11.79 1.04
C PRO A 93 17.05 -11.01 -0.19
N GLU A 94 16.59 -9.77 -0.32
CA GLU A 94 17.06 -8.77 -1.28
C GLU A 94 18.09 -7.85 -0.60
N PRO A 95 19.40 -8.05 -0.81
CA PRO A 95 20.45 -7.37 -0.04
C PRO A 95 20.39 -5.85 -0.10
N GLU A 96 19.92 -5.27 -1.23
CA GLU A 96 19.77 -3.85 -1.43
C GLU A 96 18.72 -3.20 -0.50
N THR A 97 17.85 -4.01 0.09
CA THR A 97 16.80 -3.55 1.02
C THR A 97 17.21 -3.62 2.48
N PHE A 98 18.46 -4.04 2.76
CA PHE A 98 18.99 -4.17 4.11
C PHE A 98 19.10 -2.81 4.80
N VAL A 99 18.48 -2.66 5.98
CA VAL A 99 18.51 -1.43 6.78
C VAL A 99 18.55 -1.74 8.27
N GLN A 100 19.38 -0.99 9.03
CA GLN A 100 19.40 -1.03 10.48
C GLN A 100 18.13 -0.39 11.06
N LEU A 101 17.56 -0.98 12.11
CA LEU A 101 16.37 -0.42 12.77
C LEU A 101 16.79 0.74 13.71
N PRO A 102 16.16 1.91 13.59
CA PRO A 102 16.55 3.07 14.38
C PRO A 102 16.23 2.95 15.88
N TRP A 103 15.29 2.13 16.26
CA TRP A 103 14.88 1.89 17.66
C TRP A 103 15.68 0.79 18.37
N ASP A 104 16.42 -0.07 17.64
CA ASP A 104 17.41 -0.98 18.21
C ASP A 104 18.56 -1.20 17.21
N LYS A 105 19.67 -0.56 17.47
CA LYS A 105 20.86 -0.56 16.60
C LYS A 105 21.51 -1.93 16.38
N ARG A 106 21.17 -2.93 17.20
CA ARG A 106 21.68 -4.31 17.06
C ARG A 106 20.88 -5.10 16.02
N ILE A 107 19.74 -4.55 15.57
CA ILE A 107 18.80 -5.25 14.69
C ILE A 107 18.75 -4.57 13.33
N ALA A 108 18.74 -5.36 12.28
CA ALA A 108 18.43 -4.92 10.92
C ALA A 108 17.21 -5.65 10.37
N ARG A 109 16.65 -5.14 9.27
CA ARG A 109 15.66 -5.86 8.49
C ARG A 109 16.05 -5.91 7.03
N VAL A 110 15.52 -6.90 6.30
CA VAL A 110 15.67 -7.06 4.86
C VAL A 110 14.34 -7.57 4.29
N TRP A 111 13.93 -7.05 3.13
CA TRP A 111 12.81 -7.62 2.38
C TRP A 111 13.22 -8.90 1.68
N CYS A 112 12.26 -9.80 1.51
CA CYS A 112 12.48 -11.11 0.87
C CYS A 112 11.46 -11.33 -0.24
N THR A 113 11.90 -12.01 -1.29
CA THR A 113 11.02 -12.59 -2.31
C THR A 113 10.79 -14.06 -1.97
N CYS A 114 9.55 -14.53 -2.11
CA CYS A 114 9.15 -15.88 -1.75
C CYS A 114 9.06 -16.79 -2.98
N PHE A 115 9.59 -17.99 -2.82
CA PHE A 115 9.60 -19.05 -3.83
C PHE A 115 8.98 -20.32 -3.29
N ARG A 116 8.51 -21.19 -4.19
CA ARG A 116 8.13 -22.55 -3.86
C ARG A 116 9.32 -23.35 -3.35
N ASN A 117 9.06 -24.38 -2.56
CA ASN A 117 10.10 -25.28 -2.08
C ASN A 117 10.84 -25.93 -3.25
N ARG A 118 12.14 -26.17 -3.08
CA ARG A 118 12.98 -26.84 -4.09
C ARG A 118 12.62 -28.31 -4.32
N GLU A 119 11.93 -28.93 -3.34
CA GLU A 119 11.56 -30.34 -3.34
C GLU A 119 10.10 -30.58 -3.76
N GLU A 120 9.36 -29.51 -4.15
CA GLU A 120 8.00 -29.68 -4.67
C GLU A 120 8.01 -30.44 -6.00
N GLU A 121 6.98 -31.28 -6.21
CA GLU A 121 6.81 -32.01 -7.47
C GLU A 121 6.43 -31.06 -8.62
N GLU A 122 5.55 -30.08 -8.32
CA GLU A 122 5.08 -29.10 -9.29
C GLU A 122 5.83 -27.77 -9.12
N ASN A 123 6.53 -27.33 -10.18
CA ASN A 123 7.24 -26.06 -10.25
C ASN A 123 8.24 -25.82 -9.08
N PRO A 124 9.19 -26.75 -8.82
CA PRO A 124 10.15 -26.63 -7.72
C PRO A 124 10.98 -25.35 -7.84
N GLY A 125 11.04 -24.57 -6.78
CA GLY A 125 11.76 -23.30 -6.76
C GLY A 125 11.19 -22.22 -7.69
N GLY A 126 9.96 -22.39 -8.19
CA GLY A 126 9.24 -21.37 -8.93
C GLY A 126 8.80 -20.21 -8.03
N HIS A 127 8.46 -19.07 -8.62
CA HIS A 127 7.92 -17.94 -7.88
C HIS A 127 6.63 -18.36 -7.13
N LEU A 128 6.51 -17.96 -5.86
CA LEU A 128 5.30 -18.21 -5.07
C LEU A 128 4.25 -17.13 -5.37
N THR A 129 3.21 -17.50 -6.10
CA THR A 129 2.19 -16.54 -6.59
C THR A 129 1.35 -15.88 -5.48
N SER A 130 1.43 -16.37 -4.23
CA SER A 130 0.87 -15.68 -3.05
C SER A 130 1.81 -14.64 -2.42
N ASP A 131 3.00 -14.39 -2.99
CA ASP A 131 3.89 -13.27 -2.62
C ASP A 131 3.45 -11.99 -3.31
N CYS A 132 2.72 -11.12 -2.61
CA CYS A 132 2.20 -9.88 -3.19
C CYS A 132 3.30 -8.90 -3.61
N ARG A 133 4.44 -8.84 -2.89
CA ARG A 133 5.58 -8.00 -3.23
C ARG A 133 6.31 -8.51 -4.47
N GLY A 134 6.56 -9.82 -4.54
CA GLY A 134 7.17 -10.47 -5.71
C GLY A 134 6.31 -10.33 -6.96
N ASN A 135 4.99 -10.47 -6.84
CA ASN A 135 4.06 -10.26 -7.94
C ASN A 135 4.14 -8.83 -8.50
N LEU A 136 4.13 -7.80 -7.63
CA LEU A 136 4.25 -6.41 -8.09
C LEU A 136 5.56 -6.15 -8.83
N LYS A 137 6.68 -6.73 -8.37
CA LYS A 137 7.98 -6.66 -9.05
C LYS A 137 7.90 -7.24 -10.46
N ILE A 138 7.33 -8.44 -10.59
CA ILE A 138 7.14 -9.11 -11.88
C ILE A 138 6.26 -8.26 -12.82
N PHE A 139 5.14 -7.71 -12.33
CA PHE A 139 4.27 -6.87 -13.16
C PHE A 139 4.93 -5.55 -13.58
N GLN A 140 5.73 -4.94 -12.71
CA GLN A 140 6.51 -3.76 -13.06
C GLN A 140 7.52 -4.07 -14.17
N ASP A 141 8.23 -5.18 -14.07
CA ASP A 141 9.21 -5.61 -15.10
C ASP A 141 8.52 -5.92 -16.44
N GLN A 142 7.38 -6.63 -16.43
CA GLN A 142 6.56 -6.90 -17.62
C GLN A 142 6.03 -5.62 -18.26
N PHE A 143 5.57 -4.66 -17.46
CA PHE A 143 5.09 -3.36 -17.95
C PHE A 143 6.23 -2.55 -18.59
N GLN A 144 7.42 -2.58 -17.98
CA GLN A 144 8.63 -1.96 -18.54
C GLN A 144 9.04 -2.62 -19.85
N GLU A 145 9.00 -3.94 -19.94
CA GLU A 145 9.33 -4.67 -21.16
C GLU A 145 8.35 -4.32 -22.30
N LYS A 146 7.06 -4.29 -22.00
CA LYS A 146 6.00 -4.06 -22.98
C LYS A 146 5.94 -2.62 -23.49
N PHE A 147 6.04 -1.63 -22.60
CA PHE A 147 5.82 -0.21 -22.93
C PHE A 147 7.07 0.65 -22.87
N GLY A 148 8.19 0.13 -22.39
CA GLY A 148 9.40 0.93 -22.13
C GLY A 148 9.20 1.99 -21.03
N MET A 149 8.21 1.82 -20.15
CA MET A 149 7.82 2.78 -19.13
C MET A 149 7.74 2.12 -17.76
N ASN A 150 8.01 2.91 -16.72
CA ASN A 150 7.84 2.54 -15.32
C ASN A 150 6.77 3.40 -14.65
N MET A 151 5.96 2.80 -13.79
CA MET A 151 5.05 3.55 -12.94
C MET A 151 5.79 4.08 -11.72
N ARG A 152 5.65 5.39 -11.46
CA ARG A 152 6.02 6.01 -10.19
C ARG A 152 4.78 6.35 -9.41
N ALA A 153 4.86 6.16 -8.09
CA ALA A 153 3.76 6.39 -7.17
C ALA A 153 4.23 7.16 -5.94
N GLY A 154 3.35 8.00 -5.40
CA GLY A 154 3.50 8.68 -4.11
C GLY A 154 2.18 8.60 -3.37
N THR A 155 2.23 8.19 -2.10
CA THR A 155 1.04 8.01 -1.27
C THR A 155 0.91 9.10 -0.22
N GLU A 156 -0.34 9.45 0.10
CA GLU A 156 -0.74 10.42 1.12
C GLU A 156 -1.48 9.65 2.25
N PRO A 157 -0.74 8.98 3.17
CA PRO A 157 -1.34 8.09 4.16
C PRO A 157 -1.87 8.86 5.35
N GLU A 158 -3.19 9.03 5.43
CA GLU A 158 -3.88 9.51 6.60
C GLU A 158 -3.99 8.41 7.67
N MET A 159 -3.80 8.77 8.92
CA MET A 159 -3.94 7.86 10.06
C MET A 159 -4.29 8.62 11.33
N MET A 160 -4.86 7.93 12.32
CA MET A 160 -5.19 8.53 13.61
C MET A 160 -4.27 8.00 14.70
N TRP A 161 -3.71 8.92 15.49
CA TRP A 161 -3.08 8.60 16.75
C TRP A 161 -4.16 8.53 17.82
N LEU A 162 -4.31 7.38 18.46
CA LEU A 162 -5.35 7.17 19.47
C LEU A 162 -4.74 6.97 20.84
N THR A 163 -5.40 7.50 21.85
CA THR A 163 -5.13 7.22 23.27
C THR A 163 -5.79 5.90 23.67
N LYS A 164 -5.52 5.46 24.88
CA LYS A 164 -6.14 4.26 25.48
C LYS A 164 -6.95 4.68 26.69
N LYS A 165 -8.15 4.12 26.81
CA LYS A 165 -8.93 4.19 28.04
C LYS A 165 -8.27 3.35 29.15
N ASP A 166 -8.72 3.45 30.38
CA ASP A 166 -8.21 2.66 31.52
C ASP A 166 -8.32 1.14 31.29
N ASN A 167 -9.32 0.71 30.54
CA ASN A 167 -9.48 -0.70 30.15
C ASN A 167 -8.64 -1.12 28.93
N GLY A 168 -7.81 -0.21 28.38
CA GLY A 168 -6.94 -0.45 27.24
C GLY A 168 -7.60 -0.27 25.86
N GLU A 169 -8.89 0.01 25.80
CA GLU A 169 -9.59 0.29 24.54
C GLU A 169 -9.10 1.57 23.86
N PRO A 170 -8.96 1.58 22.52
CA PRO A 170 -8.62 2.80 21.79
C PRO A 170 -9.73 3.84 21.88
N THR A 171 -9.34 5.10 21.97
CA THR A 171 -10.26 6.24 21.97
C THR A 171 -9.63 7.45 21.27
N GLY A 172 -10.46 8.31 20.66
CA GLY A 172 -10.08 9.65 20.21
C GLY A 172 -10.13 10.71 21.32
N ASP A 173 -10.47 10.34 22.55
CA ASP A 173 -10.52 11.27 23.67
C ASP A 173 -9.12 11.83 23.97
N GLY A 174 -9.05 13.10 24.32
CA GLY A 174 -7.80 13.81 24.54
C GLY A 174 -7.30 14.58 23.32
N PHE A 175 -7.93 14.41 22.17
CA PHE A 175 -7.70 15.24 20.99
C PHE A 175 -8.95 16.08 20.69
N SER A 176 -8.76 17.38 20.44
CA SER A 176 -9.87 18.23 19.99
C SER A 176 -10.30 17.83 18.57
N ARG A 177 -11.47 18.32 18.13
CA ARG A 177 -11.97 18.20 16.76
C ARG A 177 -11.82 19.55 16.06
N PRO A 178 -10.64 19.96 15.65
CA PRO A 178 -10.46 21.18 14.88
C PRO A 178 -10.75 20.91 13.41
N TYR A 179 -10.84 21.97 12.63
CA TYR A 179 -10.80 21.89 11.18
C TYR A 179 -9.39 21.53 10.72
N CYS A 180 -9.25 20.98 9.50
CA CYS A 180 -7.97 20.63 8.88
C CYS A 180 -6.97 21.80 8.93
N TYR A 181 -5.67 21.46 8.90
CA TYR A 181 -4.54 22.40 8.85
C TYR A 181 -4.37 23.27 10.11
N HIS A 182 -4.89 22.83 11.24
CA HIS A 182 -4.81 23.56 12.50
C HIS A 182 -3.47 23.31 13.19
N ILE A 183 -2.59 24.31 13.17
CA ILE A 183 -1.20 24.19 13.64
C ILE A 183 -1.13 23.84 15.14
N ASP A 184 -1.99 24.38 16.00
CA ASP A 184 -1.98 24.04 17.44
C ASP A 184 -2.28 22.56 17.69
N GLN A 185 -3.13 21.94 16.88
CA GLN A 185 -3.43 20.52 16.98
C GLN A 185 -2.29 19.65 16.41
N PHE A 186 -1.69 20.09 15.31
CA PHE A 186 -0.47 19.48 14.80
C PHE A 186 0.65 19.54 15.83
N GLU A 187 0.85 20.71 16.47
CA GLU A 187 1.86 20.94 17.50
C GLU A 187 1.66 20.04 18.73
N SER A 188 0.41 19.72 19.10
CA SER A 188 0.11 18.83 20.23
C SER A 188 0.69 17.41 20.04
N LEU A 189 0.84 16.98 18.78
CA LEU A 189 1.44 15.70 18.42
C LEU A 189 2.93 15.82 17.99
N ARG A 190 3.54 17.00 18.16
CA ARG A 190 4.94 17.24 17.75
C ARG A 190 5.94 16.20 18.25
N PRO A 191 5.96 15.76 19.52
CA PRO A 191 6.91 14.74 19.96
C PRO A 191 6.76 13.42 19.17
N VAL A 192 5.52 13.08 18.80
CA VAL A 192 5.17 11.84 18.09
C VAL A 192 5.63 11.92 16.63
N TYR A 193 5.15 12.94 15.87
CA TYR A 193 5.49 13.01 14.46
C TYR A 193 6.96 13.31 14.21
N MET A 194 7.64 14.06 15.09
CA MET A 194 9.07 14.27 14.99
C MET A 194 9.86 12.96 15.17
N LYS A 195 9.40 12.07 16.06
CA LYS A 195 9.99 10.74 16.22
C LYS A 195 9.74 9.87 14.99
N VAL A 196 8.54 9.94 14.39
CA VAL A 196 8.25 9.27 13.11
C VAL A 196 9.20 9.75 12.02
N ILE A 197 9.38 11.08 11.87
CA ILE A 197 10.29 11.66 10.85
C ILE A 197 11.74 11.20 11.09
N GLU A 198 12.20 11.20 12.34
CA GLU A 198 13.54 10.71 12.69
C GLU A 198 13.75 9.26 12.23
N TYR A 199 12.78 8.38 12.53
CA TYR A 199 12.87 6.96 12.14
C TYR A 199 12.68 6.76 10.63
N CYS A 200 11.81 7.52 9.99
CA CYS A 200 11.66 7.51 8.54
C CYS A 200 12.98 7.85 7.84
N ARG A 201 13.64 8.95 8.25
CA ARG A 201 14.93 9.35 7.69
C ARG A 201 16.00 8.29 7.91
N ALA A 202 16.08 7.72 9.12
CA ALA A 202 17.03 6.65 9.43
C ALA A 202 16.83 5.39 8.58
N MET A 203 15.60 5.14 8.10
CA MET A 203 15.27 4.02 7.23
C MET A 203 15.18 4.39 5.73
N GLY A 204 15.64 5.58 5.36
CA GLY A 204 15.71 6.02 3.97
C GLY A 204 14.40 6.50 3.36
N LEU A 205 13.43 6.92 4.19
CA LEU A 205 12.22 7.60 3.75
C LEU A 205 12.38 9.12 3.88
N ASP A 206 12.29 9.83 2.76
CA ASP A 206 12.35 11.30 2.73
C ASP A 206 10.95 11.89 2.97
N VAL A 207 10.65 12.23 4.23
CA VAL A 207 9.39 12.91 4.60
C VAL A 207 9.47 14.36 4.15
N ILE A 208 8.54 14.78 3.30
CA ILE A 208 8.57 16.08 2.62
C ILE A 208 7.57 17.10 3.16
N GLN A 209 6.49 16.64 3.76
CA GLN A 209 5.48 17.50 4.41
C GLN A 209 4.64 16.70 5.40
N GLY A 210 3.86 17.41 6.21
CA GLY A 210 2.86 16.83 7.08
C GLY A 210 1.87 17.87 7.53
N ASP A 211 0.64 17.44 7.79
CA ASP A 211 -0.47 18.27 8.22
C ASP A 211 -1.39 17.54 9.19
N HIS A 212 -2.18 18.35 9.87
CA HIS A 212 -3.28 17.91 10.71
C HIS A 212 -4.53 17.80 9.84
N GLU A 213 -5.17 16.63 9.88
CA GLU A 213 -6.41 16.34 9.19
C GLU A 213 -7.65 16.64 10.07
N ASP A 214 -8.85 16.39 9.56
CA ASP A 214 -10.10 16.82 10.18
C ASP A 214 -10.47 16.04 11.46
N ALA A 215 -10.14 14.76 11.55
CA ALA A 215 -10.54 13.94 12.69
C ALA A 215 -9.58 14.07 13.89
N PRO A 216 -10.02 13.75 15.11
CA PRO A 216 -9.19 13.82 16.30
C PRO A 216 -7.94 12.97 16.20
N GLY A 217 -6.76 13.59 16.39
CA GLY A 217 -5.46 12.91 16.30
C GLY A 217 -5.09 12.42 14.90
N GLN A 218 -5.80 12.86 13.86
CA GLN A 218 -5.55 12.48 12.49
C GLN A 218 -4.42 13.32 11.90
N LEU A 219 -3.40 12.64 11.39
CA LEU A 219 -2.26 13.24 10.69
C LEU A 219 -2.04 12.57 9.34
N GLU A 220 -1.53 13.37 8.41
CA GLU A 220 -0.95 12.92 7.16
C GLU A 220 0.53 13.29 7.14
N LEU A 221 1.42 12.35 6.87
CA LEU A 221 2.84 12.59 6.67
C LEU A 221 3.25 12.00 5.31
N ASN A 222 3.60 12.88 4.38
CA ASN A 222 3.94 12.50 3.01
C ASN A 222 5.44 12.34 2.85
N PHE A 223 5.83 11.33 2.10
CA PHE A 223 7.22 11.08 1.72
C PHE A 223 7.39 11.11 0.20
N MET A 224 8.63 11.33 -0.24
CA MET A 224 8.96 11.48 -1.65
C MET A 224 8.50 10.26 -2.45
N TYR A 225 7.88 10.51 -3.62
CA TYR A 225 7.45 9.47 -4.56
C TYR A 225 8.64 8.70 -5.15
N ASP A 226 8.39 7.48 -5.62
CA ASP A 226 9.38 6.62 -6.28
C ASP A 226 8.71 5.63 -7.25
N ASP A 227 9.47 4.66 -7.77
CA ASP A 227 8.83 3.55 -8.46
C ASP A 227 7.80 2.85 -7.55
N VAL A 228 6.82 2.20 -8.17
CA VAL A 228 5.67 1.66 -7.45
C VAL A 228 6.04 0.63 -6.39
N LEU A 229 7.07 -0.21 -6.64
CA LEU A 229 7.52 -1.22 -5.67
C LEU A 229 8.17 -0.56 -4.46
N ARG A 230 9.07 0.43 -4.67
CA ARG A 230 9.71 1.17 -3.58
C ARG A 230 8.71 2.00 -2.79
N ASN A 231 7.72 2.60 -3.46
CA ASN A 231 6.65 3.32 -2.79
C ASN A 231 5.83 2.36 -1.89
N ALA A 232 5.50 1.16 -2.36
CA ALA A 232 4.82 0.15 -1.56
C ALA A 232 5.66 -0.31 -0.35
N ASP A 233 6.96 -0.53 -0.54
CA ASP A 233 7.91 -0.85 0.53
C ASP A 233 7.99 0.29 1.57
N ARG A 234 7.99 1.55 1.13
CA ARG A 234 8.01 2.73 2.01
C ARG A 234 6.73 2.87 2.82
N LEU A 235 5.56 2.75 2.18
CA LEU A 235 4.28 2.82 2.91
C LEU A 235 4.18 1.71 3.97
N THR A 236 4.61 0.49 3.63
CA THR A 236 4.64 -0.63 4.57
C THR A 236 5.63 -0.37 5.72
N THR A 237 6.81 0.17 5.41
CA THR A 237 7.81 0.58 6.41
C THR A 237 7.32 1.74 7.28
N TYR A 238 6.64 2.74 6.69
CA TYR A 238 6.02 3.85 7.43
C TYR A 238 5.01 3.35 8.46
N ARG A 239 4.13 2.41 8.09
CA ARG A 239 3.19 1.78 9.03
C ARG A 239 3.91 1.06 10.17
N GLN A 240 5.02 0.37 9.88
CA GLN A 240 5.86 -0.29 10.90
C GLN A 240 6.47 0.75 11.87
N ILE A 241 6.98 1.86 11.34
CA ILE A 241 7.54 2.96 12.12
C ILE A 241 6.46 3.58 13.02
N CYS A 242 5.29 3.90 12.47
CA CYS A 242 4.17 4.45 13.26
C CYS A 242 3.76 3.51 14.39
N ALA A 243 3.67 2.20 14.14
CA ALA A 243 3.38 1.21 15.16
C ALA A 243 4.46 1.15 16.25
N GLN A 244 5.74 1.33 15.89
CA GLN A 244 6.84 1.39 16.86
C GLN A 244 6.77 2.67 17.70
N VAL A 245 6.60 3.82 17.08
CA VAL A 245 6.47 5.11 17.79
C VAL A 245 5.24 5.11 18.71
N ALA A 246 4.12 4.53 18.25
CA ALA A 246 2.94 4.38 19.09
C ALA A 246 3.23 3.62 20.40
N ARG A 247 4.03 2.53 20.33
CA ARG A 247 4.47 1.81 21.55
C ARG A 247 5.32 2.68 22.49
N GLU A 248 6.20 3.49 21.94
CA GLU A 248 7.09 4.38 22.73
C GLU A 248 6.32 5.50 23.44
N PHE A 249 5.23 5.98 22.84
CA PHE A 249 4.39 7.04 23.40
C PHE A 249 3.10 6.52 24.08
N ASN A 250 2.96 5.20 24.26
CA ASN A 250 1.74 4.58 24.79
C ASN A 250 0.45 4.96 24.05
N LEU A 251 0.56 5.13 22.72
CA LEU A 251 -0.53 5.41 21.79
C LEU A 251 -0.88 4.18 20.96
N ILE A 252 -1.85 4.33 20.07
CA ILE A 252 -2.19 3.39 19.01
C ILE A 252 -2.07 4.14 17.67
N ALA A 253 -1.31 3.59 16.73
CA ALA A 253 -1.28 4.05 15.34
C ALA A 253 -2.42 3.35 14.57
N CYS A 254 -3.48 4.08 14.25
CA CYS A 254 -4.68 3.53 13.64
C CYS A 254 -4.76 3.88 12.16
N PHE A 255 -4.59 2.86 11.30
CA PHE A 255 -4.78 2.93 9.85
C PHE A 255 -6.15 2.38 9.40
N MET A 256 -7.07 2.12 10.32
CA MET A 256 -8.44 1.74 10.01
C MET A 256 -9.11 2.86 9.23
N SER A 257 -9.86 2.52 8.17
CA SER A 257 -10.47 3.52 7.28
C SER A 257 -11.40 4.48 8.03
N LYS A 258 -12.35 3.97 8.81
CA LYS A 258 -13.34 4.76 9.56
C LYS A 258 -13.42 4.28 11.01
N PRO A 259 -12.55 4.76 11.91
CA PRO A 259 -12.58 4.34 13.32
C PRO A 259 -13.79 4.85 14.10
N PHE A 260 -14.26 6.07 13.78
CA PHE A 260 -15.35 6.72 14.50
C PHE A 260 -16.39 7.31 13.56
N MET A 261 -17.65 7.32 14.00
CA MET A 261 -18.75 7.98 13.30
C MET A 261 -18.68 9.51 13.45
N GLY A 262 -19.19 10.22 12.46
CA GLY A 262 -19.30 11.68 12.49
C GLY A 262 -17.96 12.45 12.40
N VAL A 263 -16.87 11.80 11.99
CA VAL A 263 -15.56 12.39 11.72
C VAL A 263 -15.04 11.93 10.37
N SER A 264 -14.03 12.58 9.81
CA SER A 264 -13.40 12.15 8.56
C SER A 264 -12.76 10.76 8.69
N ALA A 265 -12.66 10.07 7.57
CA ALA A 265 -12.04 8.75 7.46
C ALA A 265 -10.56 8.89 7.07
N ASN A 266 -9.79 7.82 7.17
CA ASN A 266 -8.40 7.76 6.74
C ASN A 266 -8.29 7.32 5.27
N GLY A 267 -8.07 8.27 4.37
CA GLY A 267 -7.70 8.01 2.98
C GLY A 267 -6.21 7.66 2.84
N CYS A 268 -5.85 7.15 1.67
CA CYS A 268 -4.45 7.02 1.27
C CYS A 268 -4.32 7.33 -0.22
N HIS A 269 -4.60 8.57 -0.57
CA HIS A 269 -4.58 9.01 -1.96
C HIS A 269 -3.25 8.64 -2.61
N THR A 270 -3.33 8.11 -3.83
CA THR A 270 -2.15 7.62 -4.52
C THR A 270 -1.93 8.42 -5.80
N ASN A 271 -0.89 9.25 -5.81
CA ASN A 271 -0.44 9.98 -6.99
C ASN A 271 0.37 9.04 -7.87
N VAL A 272 0.03 8.95 -9.15
CA VAL A 272 0.68 8.05 -10.10
C VAL A 272 1.05 8.76 -11.39
N SER A 273 2.11 8.29 -12.04
CA SER A 273 2.58 8.74 -13.34
C SER A 273 3.42 7.67 -14.02
N LEU A 274 3.51 7.71 -15.36
CA LEU A 274 4.35 6.82 -16.15
C LEU A 274 5.57 7.55 -16.68
N TRP A 275 6.73 6.91 -16.63
CA TRP A 275 8.01 7.51 -16.97
C TRP A 275 8.83 6.62 -17.89
N LYS A 276 9.50 7.22 -18.88
CA LYS A 276 10.54 6.56 -19.65
C LYS A 276 11.91 6.89 -19.08
N GLY A 277 12.73 5.85 -18.88
CA GLY A 277 14.07 6.00 -18.30
C GLY A 277 14.05 6.43 -16.84
N GLY A 278 15.19 6.94 -16.41
CA GLY A 278 15.49 7.27 -15.03
C GLY A 278 16.59 6.36 -14.47
N GLU A 279 17.31 6.86 -13.50
CA GLU A 279 18.44 6.17 -12.87
C GLU A 279 18.24 6.09 -11.36
N LEU A 280 18.63 4.96 -10.79
CA LEU A 280 18.66 4.82 -9.34
C LEU A 280 19.78 5.70 -8.77
N LYS A 281 19.41 6.66 -7.94
CA LYS A 281 20.34 7.56 -7.26
C LYS A 281 20.21 7.42 -5.75
N SER A 282 21.30 7.71 -5.08
CA SER A 282 21.35 7.80 -3.63
C SER A 282 21.73 9.22 -3.24
N THR A 283 20.85 9.88 -2.49
CA THR A 283 21.07 11.25 -2.00
C THR A 283 20.99 11.26 -0.48
N PRO A 284 21.74 12.12 0.21
CA PRO A 284 21.53 12.33 1.64
C PRO A 284 20.10 12.71 1.96
N VAL A 285 19.56 12.23 3.07
CA VAL A 285 18.23 12.63 3.56
C VAL A 285 18.38 13.88 4.41
N GLY A 286 17.74 14.98 3.98
CA GLY A 286 17.83 16.28 4.66
C GLY A 286 19.17 17.00 4.39
N ASN A 287 19.29 18.20 4.95
CA ASN A 287 20.45 19.06 4.73
C ASN A 287 21.65 18.71 5.64
N ASP A 288 21.42 18.03 6.76
CA ASP A 288 22.46 17.60 7.69
C ASP A 288 22.20 16.15 8.10
N PRO A 289 23.11 15.21 7.82
CA PRO A 289 23.02 13.85 8.34
C PRO A 289 23.11 13.88 9.87
N LEU A 290 22.25 13.13 10.55
CA LEU A 290 22.37 12.94 11.99
C LEU A 290 23.74 12.30 12.30
N PRO A 291 24.45 12.73 13.34
CA PRO A 291 25.78 12.23 13.67
C PRO A 291 25.80 10.69 13.76
N GLY A 292 26.65 10.05 12.96
CA GLY A 292 26.83 8.59 12.96
C GLY A 292 25.88 7.80 12.07
N MET A 293 25.05 8.45 11.26
CA MET A 293 24.21 7.80 10.25
C MET A 293 24.41 8.45 8.88
N GLU A 294 24.97 7.71 7.93
CA GLU A 294 24.78 8.06 6.52
C GLU A 294 23.33 7.74 6.14
N GLN A 295 22.47 8.73 6.31
CA GLN A 295 21.07 8.62 5.90
C GLN A 295 21.01 8.87 4.40
N VAL A 296 20.80 7.82 3.65
CA VAL A 296 20.77 7.86 2.20
C VAL A 296 19.37 7.48 1.73
N PHE A 297 18.76 8.41 1.00
CA PHE A 297 17.53 8.16 0.28
C PHE A 297 17.86 7.62 -1.11
N THR A 298 17.55 6.35 -1.35
CA THR A 298 17.72 5.73 -2.66
C THR A 298 16.42 5.82 -3.43
N HIS A 299 16.43 6.46 -4.60
CA HIS A 299 15.24 6.75 -5.40
C HIS A 299 15.54 6.74 -6.90
N ILE A 300 14.50 6.58 -7.72
CA ILE A 300 14.61 6.76 -9.17
C ILE A 300 14.57 8.26 -9.49
N SER A 301 15.63 8.77 -10.13
CA SER A 301 15.76 10.17 -10.53
C SER A 301 15.84 10.33 -12.04
N GLY A 302 15.39 11.48 -12.56
CA GLY A 302 15.40 11.78 -14.00
C GLY A 302 14.35 10.96 -14.77
N GLY A 303 14.54 10.89 -16.08
CA GLY A 303 13.57 10.28 -17.01
C GLY A 303 12.56 11.29 -17.55
N GLU A 304 11.75 10.84 -18.51
CA GLU A 304 10.69 11.60 -19.18
C GLU A 304 9.33 11.21 -18.60
N ASN A 305 8.61 12.19 -18.04
CA ASN A 305 7.26 11.96 -17.54
C ASN A 305 6.25 11.98 -18.68
N MET A 306 5.64 10.82 -18.95
CA MET A 306 4.72 10.64 -20.07
C MET A 306 3.32 11.21 -19.82
N PHE A 307 3.05 11.70 -18.60
CA PHE A 307 1.79 12.39 -18.26
C PHE A 307 1.89 13.91 -18.45
N MET A 308 3.09 14.44 -18.72
CA MET A 308 3.23 15.88 -18.95
C MET A 308 2.35 16.36 -20.08
N PRO A 309 1.69 17.51 -19.93
CA PRO A 309 0.93 18.14 -20.98
C PRO A 309 1.84 18.63 -22.13
N ASP A 310 1.26 18.78 -23.32
CA ASP A 310 1.89 19.58 -24.38
C ASP A 310 1.53 21.06 -24.14
N PRO A 311 2.50 21.91 -23.73
CA PRO A 311 2.22 23.31 -23.39
C PRO A 311 1.75 24.16 -24.58
N LYS A 312 1.88 23.66 -25.81
CA LYS A 312 1.32 24.30 -27.00
C LYS A 312 -0.17 24.08 -27.17
N ILE A 313 -0.71 23.06 -26.51
CA ILE A 313 -2.13 22.67 -26.58
C ILE A 313 -2.85 23.09 -25.31
N ASP A 314 -2.31 22.73 -24.15
CA ASP A 314 -2.88 22.99 -22.82
C ASP A 314 -1.77 22.84 -21.78
N GLU A 315 -1.71 23.72 -20.78
CA GLU A 315 -0.68 23.67 -19.72
C GLU A 315 -0.98 22.61 -18.63
N VAL A 316 -2.18 22.07 -18.57
CA VAL A 316 -2.65 21.19 -17.50
C VAL A 316 -3.12 19.83 -18.00
N LYS A 317 -3.66 19.76 -19.21
CA LYS A 317 -4.24 18.53 -19.79
C LYS A 317 -3.17 17.45 -19.94
N PRO A 318 -3.33 16.28 -19.30
CA PRO A 318 -2.36 15.19 -19.46
C PRO A 318 -2.16 14.82 -20.94
N GLY A 319 -0.94 14.44 -21.29
CA GLY A 319 -0.63 13.90 -22.60
C GLY A 319 -1.41 12.61 -22.92
N PRO A 320 -1.35 12.10 -24.15
CA PRO A 320 -2.13 10.92 -24.57
C PRO A 320 -1.96 9.72 -23.66
N VAL A 321 -0.74 9.45 -23.18
CA VAL A 321 -0.47 8.35 -22.23
C VAL A 321 -1.22 8.57 -20.91
N GLY A 322 -1.22 9.81 -20.41
CA GLY A 322 -1.94 10.14 -19.18
C GLY A 322 -3.45 10.01 -19.31
N LEU A 323 -4.03 10.47 -20.43
CA LEU A 323 -5.48 10.32 -20.70
C LEU A 323 -5.89 8.85 -20.84
N GLN A 324 -5.13 8.04 -21.58
CA GLN A 324 -5.38 6.60 -21.70
C GLN A 324 -5.28 5.89 -20.35
N SER A 325 -4.32 6.28 -19.51
CA SER A 325 -4.18 5.76 -18.14
C SER A 325 -5.37 6.12 -17.25
N ILE A 326 -5.86 7.37 -17.33
CA ILE A 326 -7.09 7.81 -16.64
C ILE A 326 -8.28 6.95 -17.09
N ALA A 327 -8.43 6.75 -18.38
CA ALA A 327 -9.54 5.97 -18.94
C ALA A 327 -9.52 4.52 -18.46
N GLY A 328 -8.34 3.90 -18.43
CA GLY A 328 -8.16 2.56 -17.85
C GLY A 328 -8.52 2.51 -16.37
N LEU A 329 -8.09 3.50 -15.56
CA LEU A 329 -8.50 3.59 -14.16
C LEU A 329 -10.02 3.70 -14.01
N LEU A 330 -10.67 4.59 -14.75
CA LEU A 330 -12.13 4.79 -14.65
C LEU A 330 -12.91 3.54 -14.99
N LYS A 331 -12.52 2.82 -16.05
CA LYS A 331 -13.16 1.57 -16.48
C LYS A 331 -13.11 0.50 -15.39
N HIS A 332 -11.96 0.35 -14.75
CA HIS A 332 -11.71 -0.70 -13.77
C HIS A 332 -11.92 -0.26 -12.31
N LEU A 333 -12.28 0.99 -12.08
CA LEU A 333 -12.42 1.58 -10.75
C LEU A 333 -13.37 0.78 -9.84
N PRO A 334 -14.54 0.28 -10.29
CA PRO A 334 -15.43 -0.52 -9.44
C PRO A 334 -14.76 -1.80 -8.91
N ALA A 335 -13.95 -2.48 -9.72
CA ALA A 335 -13.21 -3.67 -9.30
C ALA A 335 -11.99 -3.32 -8.43
N LEU A 336 -11.26 -2.25 -8.78
CA LEU A 336 -10.14 -1.72 -8.00
C LEU A 336 -10.56 -1.32 -6.58
N THR A 337 -11.83 -0.96 -6.36
CA THR A 337 -12.35 -0.64 -5.03
C THR A 337 -12.18 -1.82 -4.06
N CYS A 338 -12.25 -3.07 -4.52
CA CYS A 338 -11.99 -4.25 -3.68
C CYS A 338 -10.55 -4.32 -3.16
N LEU A 339 -9.60 -3.76 -3.89
CA LEU A 339 -8.18 -3.68 -3.51
C LEU A 339 -7.87 -2.41 -2.71
N GLY A 340 -8.46 -1.28 -3.08
CA GLY A 340 -8.21 0.03 -2.48
C GLY A 340 -9.02 0.32 -1.22
N SER A 341 -10.19 -0.30 -1.08
CA SER A 341 -11.08 -0.25 0.08
C SER A 341 -11.37 -1.67 0.57
N PRO A 342 -10.35 -2.38 1.14
CA PRO A 342 -10.35 -3.82 1.20
C PRO A 342 -11.10 -4.43 2.38
N THR A 343 -11.67 -3.63 3.28
CA THR A 343 -12.33 -4.12 4.49
C THR A 343 -13.80 -3.72 4.54
N VAL A 344 -14.60 -4.44 5.32
CA VAL A 344 -15.99 -4.03 5.61
C VAL A 344 -16.05 -2.59 6.14
N ASN A 345 -15.07 -2.21 6.96
CA ASN A 345 -14.98 -0.87 7.52
C ASN A 345 -14.67 0.21 6.46
N SER A 346 -13.95 -0.13 5.40
CA SER A 346 -13.61 0.77 4.29
C SER A 346 -14.85 1.44 3.67
N TYR A 347 -15.93 0.70 3.55
CA TYR A 347 -17.17 1.20 2.93
C TYR A 347 -17.92 2.21 3.80
N ARG A 348 -17.67 2.25 5.10
CA ARG A 348 -18.23 3.30 5.97
C ARG A 348 -17.68 4.68 5.62
N ARG A 349 -16.47 4.77 5.04
CA ARG A 349 -15.91 5.99 4.46
C ARG A 349 -16.75 6.46 3.27
N LEU A 350 -17.25 5.55 2.44
CA LEU A 350 -17.99 5.85 1.21
C LEU A 350 -19.46 6.19 1.47
N TRP A 351 -20.04 5.71 2.59
CA TRP A 351 -21.42 6.03 2.98
C TRP A 351 -21.57 7.42 3.61
N ASP A 352 -20.50 7.96 4.17
CA ASP A 352 -20.51 9.26 4.84
C ASP A 352 -20.29 10.36 3.79
N THR A 353 -21.32 10.61 2.98
CA THR A 353 -21.28 11.57 1.87
C THR A 353 -21.05 12.99 2.38
N GLY A 354 -20.19 13.74 1.71
CA GLY A 354 -19.82 15.12 2.06
C GLY A 354 -18.43 15.24 2.70
N PHE A 355 -17.76 14.13 3.00
CA PHE A 355 -16.41 14.12 3.56
C PHE A 355 -15.35 13.74 2.54
N TRP A 356 -15.45 14.23 1.30
CA TRP A 356 -14.39 14.18 0.30
C TRP A 356 -13.98 12.76 -0.20
N ALA A 357 -14.70 11.71 0.21
CA ALA A 357 -14.53 10.36 -0.31
C ALA A 357 -15.36 10.18 -1.59
N PRO A 358 -14.73 10.04 -2.77
CA PRO A 358 -15.48 9.95 -4.02
C PRO A 358 -16.15 8.59 -4.17
N VAL A 359 -17.39 8.58 -4.66
CA VAL A 359 -18.21 7.36 -4.88
C VAL A 359 -18.63 7.16 -6.33
N TYR A 360 -18.12 7.97 -7.24
CA TYR A 360 -18.42 7.90 -8.67
C TYR A 360 -17.14 7.75 -9.49
N ALA A 361 -17.19 6.94 -10.54
CA ALA A 361 -16.07 6.69 -11.45
C ALA A 361 -15.93 7.85 -12.45
N ASP A 362 -15.39 8.97 -11.98
CA ASP A 362 -15.22 10.19 -12.79
C ASP A 362 -13.88 10.85 -12.52
N TRP A 363 -13.46 11.77 -13.40
CA TRP A 363 -12.21 12.48 -13.29
C TRP A 363 -12.38 14.00 -13.53
N GLY A 364 -11.45 14.79 -13.00
CA GLY A 364 -11.46 16.24 -13.20
C GLY A 364 -10.18 16.92 -12.75
N TYR A 365 -10.04 18.21 -13.18
CA TYR A 365 -8.93 19.07 -12.76
C TYR A 365 -9.25 19.68 -11.39
N GLN A 366 -8.31 19.56 -10.43
CA GLN A 366 -8.43 20.10 -9.09
C GLN A 366 -9.74 19.71 -8.36
N ASN A 367 -10.51 18.78 -8.90
CA ASN A 367 -11.82 18.40 -8.40
C ASN A 367 -11.72 17.25 -7.40
N ARG A 368 -11.80 17.56 -6.10
CA ARG A 368 -11.71 16.57 -5.01
C ARG A 368 -12.96 15.69 -4.88
N THR A 369 -14.03 15.97 -5.61
CA THR A 369 -15.25 15.14 -5.62
C THR A 369 -15.17 13.98 -6.62
N CYS A 370 -14.16 13.97 -7.50
CA CYS A 370 -13.91 12.90 -8.46
C CYS A 370 -12.99 11.83 -7.89
N SER A 371 -13.15 10.59 -8.34
CA SER A 371 -12.30 9.45 -7.97
C SER A 371 -10.89 9.55 -8.53
N VAL A 372 -10.75 10.21 -9.68
CA VAL A 372 -9.47 10.47 -10.34
C VAL A 372 -9.31 11.98 -10.52
N ARG A 373 -8.27 12.54 -9.92
CA ARG A 373 -8.03 13.99 -9.92
C ARG A 373 -6.68 14.31 -10.59
N VAL A 374 -6.67 15.22 -11.54
CA VAL A 374 -5.43 15.83 -12.02
C VAL A 374 -5.12 17.01 -11.10
N SER A 375 -4.28 16.78 -10.10
CA SER A 375 -3.94 17.77 -9.05
C SER A 375 -2.79 18.70 -9.47
N ALA A 376 -1.95 18.25 -10.40
CA ALA A 376 -0.87 19.02 -10.99
C ALA A 376 -0.47 18.41 -12.34
N PRO A 377 0.21 19.18 -13.22
CA PRO A 377 0.77 18.63 -14.46
C PRO A 377 1.67 17.43 -14.19
N GLY A 378 1.56 16.39 -15.02
CA GLY A 378 2.43 15.22 -14.97
C GLY A 378 2.08 14.17 -13.92
N ARG A 379 0.98 14.29 -13.20
CA ARG A 379 0.49 13.25 -12.26
C ARG A 379 -1.03 13.18 -12.20
N VAL A 380 -1.49 12.03 -11.79
CA VAL A 380 -2.91 11.74 -11.55
C VAL A 380 -3.04 11.19 -10.13
N GLU A 381 -3.97 11.73 -9.38
CA GLU A 381 -4.29 11.32 -8.01
C GLU A 381 -5.48 10.34 -8.05
N TYR A 382 -5.24 9.09 -7.68
CA TYR A 382 -6.27 8.09 -7.42
C TYR A 382 -6.77 8.21 -5.99
N ARG A 383 -8.08 8.51 -5.80
CA ARG A 383 -8.64 8.90 -4.51
C ARG A 383 -9.53 7.84 -3.84
N SER A 384 -9.95 6.80 -4.60
CA SER A 384 -10.82 5.74 -4.10
C SER A 384 -10.05 4.63 -3.37
N VAL A 385 -9.15 5.04 -2.48
CA VAL A 385 -8.27 4.16 -1.72
C VAL A 385 -8.15 4.66 -0.28
N ASP A 386 -8.12 3.77 0.69
CA ASP A 386 -7.99 4.09 2.10
C ASP A 386 -6.70 3.53 2.74
N SER A 387 -6.41 3.97 3.96
CA SER A 387 -5.17 3.63 4.65
C SER A 387 -5.05 2.18 5.12
N SER A 388 -6.07 1.34 4.93
CA SER A 388 -6.03 -0.09 5.26
C SER A 388 -5.61 -0.98 4.08
N HIS A 389 -5.47 -0.41 2.86
CA HIS A 389 -5.14 -1.20 1.67
C HIS A 389 -3.76 -1.86 1.71
N ASN A 390 -3.59 -2.94 0.93
CA ASN A 390 -2.29 -3.53 0.65
C ASN A 390 -1.65 -2.81 -0.56
N PRO A 391 -0.54 -2.05 -0.37
CA PRO A 391 0.02 -1.22 -1.43
C PRO A 391 0.57 -2.01 -2.61
N TYR A 392 0.97 -3.25 -2.40
CA TYR A 392 1.47 -4.11 -3.48
C TYR A 392 0.34 -4.59 -4.39
N LEU A 393 -0.80 -5.01 -3.81
CA LEU A 393 -1.98 -5.40 -4.58
C LEU A 393 -2.59 -4.20 -5.31
N MET A 394 -2.64 -3.04 -4.65
CA MET A 394 -3.14 -1.81 -5.26
C MET A 394 -2.24 -1.36 -6.41
N GLY A 395 -0.91 -1.38 -6.22
CA GLY A 395 0.06 -1.05 -7.27
C GLY A 395 -0.08 -1.97 -8.49
N ALA A 396 -0.24 -3.28 -8.27
CA ALA A 396 -0.48 -4.25 -9.33
C ALA A 396 -1.80 -3.97 -10.08
N GLY A 397 -2.89 -3.69 -9.34
CA GLY A 397 -4.19 -3.34 -9.93
C GLY A 397 -4.13 -2.08 -10.80
N ILE A 398 -3.46 -1.02 -10.33
CA ILE A 398 -3.28 0.22 -11.11
C ILE A 398 -2.46 -0.05 -12.38
N LEU A 399 -1.37 -0.82 -12.29
CA LEU A 399 -0.58 -1.21 -13.47
C LEU A 399 -1.42 -1.93 -14.52
N LYS A 400 -2.26 -2.89 -14.11
CA LYS A 400 -3.13 -3.62 -15.03
C LYS A 400 -4.21 -2.73 -15.65
N ALA A 401 -4.79 -1.81 -14.89
CA ALA A 401 -5.73 -0.83 -15.41
C ALA A 401 -5.06 0.13 -16.43
N PHE A 402 -3.82 0.56 -16.17
CA PHE A 402 -3.04 1.37 -17.11
C PHE A 402 -2.73 0.57 -18.38
N GLU A 403 -2.32 -0.69 -18.24
CA GLU A 403 -2.06 -1.60 -19.36
C GLU A 403 -3.26 -1.69 -20.31
N ASP A 404 -4.47 -1.93 -19.77
CA ASP A 404 -5.70 -2.01 -20.58
C ASP A 404 -6.04 -0.67 -21.25
N GLY A 405 -5.88 0.45 -20.52
CA GLY A 405 -6.09 1.79 -21.07
C GLY A 405 -5.16 2.12 -22.25
N LEU A 406 -3.88 1.75 -22.15
CA LEU A 406 -2.86 1.97 -23.16
C LEU A 406 -3.05 1.05 -24.38
N ASP A 407 -3.27 -0.26 -24.15
CA ASP A 407 -3.48 -1.26 -25.19
C ASP A 407 -4.67 -0.91 -26.08
N ASN A 408 -5.75 -0.45 -25.47
CA ASN A 408 -7.00 -0.12 -26.15
C ASN A 408 -7.10 1.37 -26.54
N LYS A 409 -6.07 2.18 -26.27
CA LYS A 409 -6.05 3.64 -26.55
C LYS A 409 -7.32 4.34 -26.09
N MET A 410 -7.73 4.05 -24.86
CA MET A 410 -8.99 4.52 -24.30
C MET A 410 -9.02 6.03 -24.15
N ASP A 411 -10.24 6.58 -24.19
CA ASP A 411 -10.53 7.99 -23.93
C ASP A 411 -11.33 8.11 -22.63
N PRO A 412 -10.89 8.93 -21.65
CA PRO A 412 -11.61 9.13 -20.41
C PRO A 412 -12.86 10.04 -20.54
N GLY A 413 -13.09 10.62 -21.74
CA GLY A 413 -14.12 11.63 -21.93
C GLY A 413 -13.76 12.99 -21.33
N GLU A 414 -14.74 13.91 -21.29
CA GLU A 414 -14.53 15.26 -20.76
C GLU A 414 -14.39 15.27 -19.25
N PRO A 415 -13.48 16.10 -18.69
CA PRO A 415 -13.31 16.22 -17.25
C PRO A 415 -14.52 16.88 -16.59
N GLU A 416 -14.90 16.41 -15.40
CA GLU A 416 -15.93 17.01 -14.58
C GLU A 416 -15.46 18.35 -13.98
N LYS A 417 -16.22 19.41 -14.26
CA LYS A 417 -15.94 20.78 -13.79
C LYS A 417 -16.76 21.19 -12.57
N LYS A 418 -17.87 20.48 -12.32
CA LYS A 418 -18.78 20.73 -11.19
C LYS A 418 -18.47 19.78 -10.03
N ASN A 419 -19.08 20.06 -8.90
CA ASN A 419 -19.21 19.04 -7.88
C ASN A 419 -19.98 17.85 -8.46
N ILE A 420 -19.41 16.64 -8.41
CA ILE A 420 -20.00 15.44 -9.03
C ILE A 420 -21.43 15.16 -8.51
N TYR A 421 -21.69 15.42 -7.22
CA TYR A 421 -23.01 15.20 -6.63
C TYR A 421 -24.08 16.14 -7.22
N ASP A 422 -23.70 17.36 -7.58
CA ASP A 422 -24.60 18.31 -8.23
C ASP A 422 -24.79 17.94 -9.71
N ALA A 423 -23.74 17.51 -10.39
CA ALA A 423 -23.83 17.00 -11.75
C ALA A 423 -24.77 15.78 -11.85
N MET A 424 -24.72 14.87 -10.85
CA MET A 424 -25.63 13.73 -10.78
C MET A 424 -27.09 14.14 -10.58
N LYS A 425 -27.36 15.16 -9.77
CA LYS A 425 -28.72 15.72 -9.62
C LYS A 425 -29.23 16.35 -10.91
N GLU A 426 -28.33 16.86 -11.74
CA GLU A 426 -28.66 17.44 -13.06
C GLU A 426 -28.80 16.38 -14.17
N GLY A 427 -28.64 15.08 -13.84
CA GLY A 427 -28.85 13.96 -14.75
C GLY A 427 -27.59 13.42 -15.42
N LYS A 428 -26.39 13.74 -14.92
CA LYS A 428 -25.17 13.09 -15.38
C LYS A 428 -25.22 11.60 -15.02
N GLU A 429 -24.89 10.74 -15.99
CA GLU A 429 -24.78 9.30 -15.80
C GLU A 429 -23.31 8.92 -15.70
N VAL A 430 -22.88 8.35 -14.57
CA VAL A 430 -21.58 7.76 -14.34
C VAL A 430 -21.71 6.54 -13.44
N ASP A 431 -20.79 5.59 -13.57
CA ASP A 431 -20.78 4.40 -12.74
C ASP A 431 -20.55 4.76 -11.27
N LYS A 432 -21.36 4.18 -10.40
CA LYS A 432 -21.17 4.27 -8.96
C LYS A 432 -20.24 3.18 -8.48
N LEU A 433 -19.34 3.54 -7.56
CA LEU A 433 -18.47 2.58 -6.90
C LEU A 433 -19.29 1.65 -5.99
N PRO A 434 -18.82 0.41 -5.74
CA PRO A 434 -19.39 -0.45 -4.72
C PRO A 434 -19.47 0.26 -3.37
N LEU A 435 -20.57 0.09 -2.67
CA LEU A 435 -20.78 0.66 -1.33
C LEU A 435 -20.71 -0.39 -0.22
N THR A 436 -20.48 -1.64 -0.57
CA THR A 436 -20.25 -2.75 0.37
C THR A 436 -19.11 -3.62 -0.11
N LEU A 437 -18.46 -4.33 0.83
CA LEU A 437 -17.44 -5.30 0.48
C LEU A 437 -18.00 -6.41 -0.42
N GLY A 438 -19.25 -6.83 -0.19
CA GLY A 438 -19.90 -7.85 -1.02
C GLY A 438 -20.07 -7.42 -2.48
N GLU A 439 -20.50 -6.17 -2.74
CA GLU A 439 -20.55 -5.62 -4.10
C GLU A 439 -19.17 -5.52 -4.73
N ALA A 440 -18.15 -5.09 -3.97
CA ALA A 440 -16.78 -4.96 -4.49
C ALA A 440 -16.18 -6.32 -4.86
N ILE A 441 -16.45 -7.36 -4.09
CA ILE A 441 -16.08 -8.75 -4.41
C ILE A 441 -16.69 -9.15 -5.75
N GLN A 442 -17.99 -8.89 -5.98
CA GLN A 442 -18.67 -9.22 -7.24
C GLN A 442 -18.07 -8.45 -8.43
N ARG A 443 -17.72 -7.17 -8.24
CA ARG A 443 -17.04 -6.36 -9.27
C ARG A 443 -15.66 -6.92 -9.61
N LEU A 444 -14.88 -7.32 -8.62
CA LEU A 444 -13.59 -7.96 -8.85
C LEU A 444 -13.74 -9.31 -9.57
N GLU A 445 -14.72 -10.13 -9.20
CA GLU A 445 -15.00 -11.42 -9.86
C GLU A 445 -15.35 -11.28 -11.35
N SER A 446 -15.96 -10.16 -11.72
CA SER A 446 -16.39 -9.90 -13.10
C SER A 446 -15.40 -9.10 -13.95
N ASP A 447 -14.26 -8.68 -13.40
CA ASP A 447 -13.25 -7.88 -14.09
C ASP A 447 -11.95 -8.68 -14.30
N ASP A 448 -11.79 -9.25 -15.48
CA ASP A 448 -10.63 -10.09 -15.80
C ASP A 448 -9.31 -9.31 -15.77
N VAL A 449 -9.32 -7.99 -16.03
CA VAL A 449 -8.13 -7.15 -16.02
C VAL A 449 -7.62 -6.98 -14.59
N VAL A 450 -8.48 -6.57 -13.65
CA VAL A 450 -8.08 -6.42 -12.24
C VAL A 450 -7.79 -7.79 -11.61
N ARG A 451 -8.53 -8.85 -11.97
CA ARG A 451 -8.21 -10.22 -11.54
C ARG A 451 -6.81 -10.65 -11.95
N SER A 452 -6.34 -10.25 -13.14
CA SER A 452 -4.99 -10.58 -13.60
C SER A 452 -3.87 -9.96 -12.77
N ALA A 453 -4.18 -8.94 -11.95
CA ALA A 453 -3.25 -8.39 -10.96
C ALA A 453 -3.05 -9.32 -9.74
N LEU A 454 -3.87 -10.35 -9.62
CA LEU A 454 -3.87 -11.33 -8.53
C LEU A 454 -3.64 -12.73 -9.16
N PRO A 455 -2.39 -13.15 -9.40
CA PRO A 455 -2.16 -14.43 -10.06
C PRO A 455 -2.55 -15.61 -9.16
N GLU A 456 -3.15 -16.64 -9.75
CA GLU A 456 -3.47 -17.97 -9.18
C GLU A 456 -3.75 -17.99 -7.67
N ASP A 457 -2.73 -18.37 -6.88
CA ASP A 457 -2.86 -18.52 -5.43
C ASP A 457 -3.20 -17.19 -4.75
N MET A 458 -2.69 -16.05 -5.23
CA MET A 458 -3.03 -14.75 -4.66
C MET A 458 -4.53 -14.46 -4.80
N LEU A 459 -5.12 -14.72 -5.98
CA LEU A 459 -6.55 -14.53 -6.20
C LEU A 459 -7.37 -15.46 -5.29
N ARG A 460 -7.00 -16.74 -5.23
CA ARG A 460 -7.66 -17.73 -4.38
C ARG A 460 -7.62 -17.33 -2.90
N VAL A 461 -6.44 -16.98 -2.39
CA VAL A 461 -6.25 -16.56 -0.99
C VAL A 461 -7.01 -15.26 -0.69
N PHE A 462 -6.88 -14.25 -1.56
CA PHE A 462 -7.53 -12.97 -1.38
C PHE A 462 -9.06 -13.10 -1.39
N MET A 463 -9.62 -13.83 -2.34
CA MET A 463 -11.06 -14.01 -2.47
C MET A 463 -11.64 -14.82 -1.31
N HIS A 464 -10.97 -15.89 -0.87
CA HIS A 464 -11.40 -16.66 0.31
C HIS A 464 -11.44 -15.75 1.55
N TYR A 465 -10.35 -14.97 1.77
CA TYR A 465 -10.27 -14.05 2.90
C TYR A 465 -11.37 -12.96 2.87
N LYS A 466 -11.65 -12.38 1.70
CA LYS A 466 -12.66 -11.31 1.58
C LYS A 466 -14.09 -11.84 1.70
N LYS A 467 -14.38 -13.01 1.16
CA LYS A 467 -15.69 -13.66 1.31
C LYS A 467 -15.95 -14.03 2.77
N ASP A 468 -14.98 -14.63 3.46
CA ASP A 468 -15.08 -14.95 4.88
C ASP A 468 -15.28 -13.69 5.75
N GLU A 469 -14.53 -12.61 5.49
CA GLU A 469 -14.70 -11.33 6.18
C GLU A 469 -16.13 -10.79 6.00
N TRP A 470 -16.64 -10.82 4.76
CA TRP A 470 -17.99 -10.36 4.44
C TRP A 470 -19.06 -11.22 5.13
N GLU A 471 -18.94 -12.54 5.11
CA GLU A 471 -19.87 -13.46 5.77
C GLU A 471 -19.84 -13.33 7.31
N LYS A 472 -18.65 -13.18 7.90
CA LYS A 472 -18.51 -12.90 9.33
C LYS A 472 -19.22 -11.61 9.73
N PHE A 473 -19.10 -10.57 8.92
CA PHE A 473 -19.80 -9.32 9.15
C PHE A 473 -21.33 -9.48 9.06
N LEU A 474 -21.83 -10.15 8.02
CA LEU A 474 -23.28 -10.38 7.84
C LEU A 474 -23.90 -11.21 8.96
N SER A 475 -23.13 -12.11 9.57
CA SER A 475 -23.60 -12.96 10.66
C SER A 475 -23.45 -12.32 12.06
N ALA A 476 -22.80 -11.16 12.15
CA ALA A 476 -22.60 -10.47 13.43
C ALA A 476 -23.88 -9.73 13.85
N VAL A 477 -24.31 -9.94 15.09
CA VAL A 477 -25.34 -9.10 15.72
C VAL A 477 -24.64 -7.91 16.36
N THR A 478 -24.91 -6.72 15.86
CA THR A 478 -24.26 -5.49 16.31
C THR A 478 -25.04 -4.80 17.44
N GLN A 479 -24.43 -3.87 18.17
CA GLN A 479 -25.15 -3.06 19.17
C GLN A 479 -26.30 -2.28 18.52
N TRP A 480 -26.12 -1.85 17.27
CA TRP A 480 -27.19 -1.18 16.52
C TRP A 480 -28.42 -2.08 16.29
N ASP A 481 -28.24 -3.36 15.99
CA ASP A 481 -29.33 -4.32 15.87
C ASP A 481 -30.08 -4.47 17.21
N VAL A 482 -29.33 -4.61 18.29
CA VAL A 482 -29.89 -4.72 19.65
C VAL A 482 -30.70 -3.46 20.01
N ASP A 483 -30.10 -2.26 19.83
CA ASP A 483 -30.72 -0.98 20.16
C ASP A 483 -31.97 -0.70 19.28
N THR A 484 -31.98 -1.24 18.06
CA THR A 484 -33.06 -0.98 17.11
C THR A 484 -34.22 -1.98 17.20
N TYR A 485 -33.90 -3.26 17.44
CA TYR A 485 -34.90 -4.33 17.26
C TYR A 485 -35.23 -5.14 18.51
N LEU A 486 -34.44 -5.08 19.59
CA LEU A 486 -34.63 -5.97 20.75
C LEU A 486 -36.01 -5.82 21.42
N ASP A 487 -36.49 -4.59 21.55
CA ASP A 487 -37.75 -4.26 22.23
C ASP A 487 -38.88 -3.89 21.25
N VAL A 488 -38.66 -4.03 19.94
CA VAL A 488 -39.64 -3.67 18.91
C VAL A 488 -40.36 -4.92 18.43
N LEU A 489 -41.68 -4.96 18.67
CA LEU A 489 -42.56 -5.95 18.04
C LEU A 489 -42.86 -5.49 16.62
N PRO A 490 -42.76 -6.34 15.60
CA PRO A 490 -43.08 -6.01 14.22
C PRO A 490 -44.59 -5.74 14.04
#